data_f4c070f0278d2a9630502566d6ead7f2
#
_entry.id   f4c070f0278d2a9630502566d6ead7f2
#
_cell.length_a   1.000
_cell.length_b   1.000
_cell.length_c   1.000
_cell.angle_alpha   90.00
_cell.angle_beta   90.00
_cell.angle_gamma   90.00
#
_symmetry.space_group_name_H-M   'P 1'
#
loop_
_entity.id
_entity.type
_entity.pdbx_description
1 polymer ?
#
loop_
_entity_poly.entity_id
_entity_poly.type
_entity_poly.pdbx_seq_one_letter_code
_entity_poly.pdbx_strand_id
1 'polypeptide(L)'
;MLLSMNRRALLRLGAGAAGAACVLVARRPALADLNPDRMWPVYRRFHLLIVSQRDDERNGALTTAVVDVLSRHLPTTRPQLVSAADARRIGVLIATNQQDVAIMQADSAEALFLAKPPFADIHEAPLRIIVSFGSHVFVCRPDFMARHTYLLAQTLSAHGDTLPAAATAPNGVVPAHRGAHAFFAGEGMPND
;
A
#
# COMPACT_ATOMS: atom_id res chain seq x y z
N MET A 1 17.66 -14.58 -85.91
CA MET A 1 17.90 -13.25 -85.29
C MET A 1 17.79 -13.42 -83.78
N LEU A 2 18.95 -13.66 -83.14
CA LEU A 2 19.08 -14.02 -81.73
C LEU A 2 19.33 -12.74 -80.92
N LEU A 3 18.40 -12.39 -80.06
CA LEU A 3 18.51 -11.27 -79.12
C LEU A 3 19.39 -11.70 -77.94
N SER A 4 20.57 -11.12 -77.92
CA SER A 4 21.57 -11.22 -76.82
C SER A 4 21.01 -10.49 -75.59
N MET A 5 20.58 -11.23 -74.63
CA MET A 5 20.17 -10.71 -73.31
C MET A 5 21.42 -10.44 -72.49
N ASN A 6 21.65 -9.18 -72.15
CA ASN A 6 22.81 -8.66 -71.48
C ASN A 6 22.83 -9.05 -69.99
N ARG A 7 23.75 -9.92 -69.59
CA ARG A 7 23.93 -10.47 -68.23
C ARG A 7 24.17 -9.42 -67.15
N ARG A 8 24.40 -8.18 -67.51
CA ARG A 8 24.68 -7.07 -66.57
C ARG A 8 23.42 -6.43 -65.99
N ALA A 9 22.21 -6.70 -66.53
CA ALA A 9 20.96 -6.17 -66.04
C ALA A 9 20.36 -6.97 -64.84
N LEU A 10 20.73 -8.23 -64.68
CA LEU A 10 20.25 -9.13 -63.65
C LEU A 10 20.91 -8.94 -62.26
N LEU A 11 22.08 -8.27 -62.23
CA LEU A 11 22.82 -8.05 -60.98
C LEU A 11 22.42 -6.78 -60.22
N ARG A 12 21.54 -5.93 -60.76
CA ARG A 12 21.11 -4.69 -60.10
C ARG A 12 19.74 -4.81 -59.37
N LEU A 13 19.00 -5.87 -59.53
CA LEU A 13 17.71 -6.09 -58.89
C LEU A 13 17.79 -6.92 -57.59
N GLY A 14 18.95 -7.50 -57.28
CA GLY A 14 19.13 -8.33 -56.06
C GLY A 14 19.57 -7.58 -54.79
N ALA A 15 19.93 -6.30 -54.86
CA ALA A 15 20.52 -5.58 -53.73
C ALA A 15 19.48 -4.75 -52.90
N GLY A 16 18.22 -4.67 -53.34
CA GLY A 16 17.20 -3.85 -52.71
C GLY A 16 16.32 -4.55 -51.67
N ALA A 17 16.31 -5.89 -51.62
CA ALA A 17 15.38 -6.64 -50.76
C ALA A 17 15.97 -7.13 -49.41
N ALA A 18 17.28 -7.03 -49.21
CA ALA A 18 17.94 -7.49 -47.98
C ALA A 18 18.00 -6.45 -46.87
N GLY A 19 17.70 -5.18 -47.15
CA GLY A 19 17.77 -4.09 -46.18
C GLY A 19 16.54 -3.87 -45.30
N ALA A 20 15.38 -4.45 -45.67
CA ALA A 20 14.11 -4.18 -44.95
C ALA A 20 13.76 -5.21 -43.87
N ALA A 21 14.47 -6.33 -43.80
CA ALA A 21 14.13 -7.40 -42.83
C ALA A 21 14.82 -7.26 -41.47
N CYS A 22 15.81 -6.38 -41.30
CA CYS A 22 16.57 -6.24 -40.06
C CYS A 22 16.03 -5.19 -39.07
N VAL A 23 14.96 -4.46 -39.39
CA VAL A 23 14.46 -3.37 -38.48
C VAL A 23 13.27 -3.82 -37.64
N LEU A 24 12.70 -4.98 -37.89
CA LEU A 24 11.49 -5.46 -37.19
C LEU A 24 11.74 -6.41 -36.00
N VAL A 25 12.99 -6.72 -35.67
CA VAL A 25 13.30 -7.67 -34.55
C VAL A 25 13.63 -6.97 -33.22
N ALA A 26 13.74 -5.63 -33.17
CA ALA A 26 14.27 -4.90 -32.02
C ALA A 26 13.22 -4.21 -31.13
N ARG A 27 11.96 -4.58 -31.20
CA ARG A 27 10.96 -4.13 -30.19
C ARG A 27 10.16 -5.30 -29.64
N ARG A 28 10.84 -6.23 -28.99
CA ARG A 28 10.21 -6.95 -27.90
C ARG A 28 10.12 -5.96 -26.75
N PRO A 29 8.88 -5.57 -26.30
CA PRO A 29 8.78 -4.89 -25.01
C PRO A 29 9.42 -5.84 -24.01
N ALA A 30 10.38 -5.32 -23.27
CA ALA A 30 11.03 -6.05 -22.21
C ALA A 30 9.98 -6.44 -21.17
N LEU A 31 9.39 -7.64 -21.32
CA LEU A 31 8.68 -8.36 -20.26
C LEU A 31 9.65 -8.80 -19.14
N ALA A 32 10.90 -8.34 -19.20
CA ALA A 32 11.98 -8.82 -18.36
C ALA A 32 12.14 -8.05 -17.03
N ASP A 33 11.26 -7.11 -16.71
CA ASP A 33 11.39 -6.34 -15.47
C ASP A 33 10.17 -6.52 -14.54
N LEU A 34 9.54 -7.69 -14.56
CA LEU A 34 8.61 -8.15 -13.53
C LEU A 34 9.40 -8.66 -12.31
N ASN A 35 10.38 -7.86 -11.83
CA ASN A 35 10.97 -8.11 -10.54
C ASN A 35 9.87 -7.84 -9.49
N PRO A 36 9.44 -8.85 -8.71
CA PRO A 36 8.43 -8.68 -7.67
C PRO A 36 8.74 -7.51 -6.72
N ASP A 37 10.02 -7.29 -6.43
CA ASP A 37 10.47 -6.20 -5.54
C ASP A 37 10.21 -4.79 -6.13
N ARG A 38 10.22 -4.65 -7.47
CA ARG A 38 9.88 -3.39 -8.14
C ARG A 38 8.39 -3.19 -8.34
N MET A 39 7.62 -4.27 -8.43
CA MET A 39 6.16 -4.21 -8.56
C MET A 39 5.48 -3.81 -7.25
N TRP A 40 6.09 -4.15 -6.09
CA TRP A 40 5.51 -3.91 -4.77
C TRP A 40 5.24 -2.42 -4.46
N PRO A 41 6.13 -1.46 -4.73
CA PRO A 41 5.83 -0.04 -4.55
C PRO A 41 4.69 0.45 -5.45
N VAL A 42 4.59 -0.07 -6.69
CA VAL A 42 3.49 0.28 -7.60
C VAL A 42 2.18 -0.28 -7.08
N TYR A 43 2.16 -1.54 -6.65
CA TYR A 43 0.98 -2.19 -6.10
C TYR A 43 0.44 -1.42 -4.89
N ARG A 44 1.30 -1.02 -3.95
CA ARG A 44 0.92 -0.23 -2.76
C ARG A 44 0.33 1.14 -3.09
N ARG A 45 0.71 1.76 -4.21
CA ARG A 45 0.12 3.04 -4.65
C ARG A 45 -1.35 2.92 -5.05
N PHE A 46 -1.79 1.72 -5.43
CA PHE A 46 -3.14 1.47 -5.91
C PHE A 46 -4.01 0.68 -4.94
N HIS A 47 -3.46 0.24 -3.82
CA HIS A 47 -4.16 -0.57 -2.83
C HIS A 47 -3.82 -0.12 -1.41
N LEU A 48 -4.85 0.03 -0.59
CA LEU A 48 -4.67 0.23 0.84
C LEU A 48 -4.41 -1.13 1.50
N LEU A 49 -3.14 -1.47 1.72
CA LEU A 49 -2.75 -2.72 2.36
C LEU A 49 -2.77 -2.54 3.87
N ILE A 50 -3.73 -3.14 4.55
CA ILE A 50 -3.88 -3.08 6.00
C ILE A 50 -3.24 -4.31 6.61
N VAL A 51 -2.15 -4.12 7.36
CA VAL A 51 -1.45 -5.23 8.01
C VAL A 51 -2.15 -5.63 9.29
N SER A 52 -2.38 -6.93 9.44
CA SER A 52 -2.98 -7.58 10.59
C SER A 52 -1.99 -8.55 11.22
N GLN A 53 -2.11 -8.77 12.53
CA GLN A 53 -1.33 -9.74 13.28
C GLN A 53 -1.99 -11.13 13.19
N ARG A 54 -1.23 -12.14 12.74
CA ARG A 54 -1.78 -13.49 12.49
C ARG A 54 -2.05 -14.27 13.78
N ASP A 55 -1.23 -14.09 14.79
CA ASP A 55 -1.33 -14.76 16.09
C ASP A 55 -2.36 -14.11 17.03
N ASP A 56 -3.08 -13.08 16.56
CA ASP A 56 -4.19 -12.43 17.26
C ASP A 56 -5.48 -12.53 16.43
N GLU A 57 -6.34 -13.49 16.81
CA GLU A 57 -7.62 -13.73 16.11
C GLU A 57 -8.54 -12.50 16.14
N ARG A 58 -8.54 -11.74 17.24
CA ARG A 58 -9.38 -10.52 17.38
C ARG A 58 -8.90 -9.45 16.41
N ASN A 59 -7.58 -9.30 16.28
CA ASN A 59 -6.98 -8.41 15.31
C ASN A 59 -7.37 -8.81 13.87
N GLY A 60 -7.28 -10.09 13.55
CA GLY A 60 -7.68 -10.63 12.24
C GLY A 60 -9.14 -10.36 11.91
N ALA A 61 -10.05 -10.66 12.86
CA ALA A 61 -11.49 -10.43 12.70
C ALA A 61 -11.82 -8.93 12.54
N LEU A 62 -11.22 -8.07 13.37
CA LEU A 62 -11.36 -6.62 13.28
C LEU A 62 -10.85 -6.09 11.94
N THR A 63 -9.65 -6.52 11.50
CA THR A 63 -9.08 -6.06 10.23
C THR A 63 -9.94 -6.49 9.04
N THR A 64 -10.50 -7.71 9.07
CA THR A 64 -11.42 -8.18 8.04
C THR A 64 -12.67 -7.29 7.98
N ALA A 65 -13.30 -6.98 9.12
CA ALA A 65 -14.45 -6.11 9.18
C ALA A 65 -14.13 -4.67 8.69
N VAL A 66 -12.97 -4.14 9.04
CA VAL A 66 -12.48 -2.84 8.53
C VAL A 66 -12.33 -2.86 7.02
N VAL A 67 -11.71 -3.90 6.45
CA VAL A 67 -11.57 -4.08 4.99
C VAL A 67 -12.94 -4.14 4.32
N ASP A 68 -13.90 -4.86 4.91
CA ASP A 68 -15.27 -4.98 4.38
C ASP A 68 -16.01 -3.64 4.38
N VAL A 69 -15.90 -2.85 5.46
CA VAL A 69 -16.48 -1.50 5.55
C VAL A 69 -15.86 -0.58 4.50
N LEU A 70 -14.53 -0.55 4.42
CA LEU A 70 -13.83 0.29 3.46
C LEU A 70 -14.09 -0.13 2.00
N SER A 71 -14.22 -1.42 1.72
CA SER A 71 -14.56 -1.91 0.37
C SER A 71 -15.93 -1.43 -0.09
N ARG A 72 -16.91 -1.34 0.83
CA ARG A 72 -18.26 -0.88 0.52
C ARG A 72 -18.37 0.63 0.41
N HIS A 73 -17.69 1.39 1.28
CA HIS A 73 -17.90 2.83 1.45
C HIS A 73 -16.77 3.70 0.89
N LEU A 74 -15.57 3.12 0.71
CA LEU A 74 -14.40 3.76 0.07
C LEU A 74 -13.74 2.82 -0.97
N PRO A 75 -14.48 2.34 -1.99
CA PRO A 75 -13.98 1.32 -2.93
C PRO A 75 -12.76 1.78 -3.73
N THR A 76 -12.56 3.08 -3.88
CA THR A 76 -11.39 3.64 -4.58
C THR A 76 -10.08 3.35 -3.86
N THR A 77 -10.10 3.09 -2.55
CA THR A 77 -8.90 2.73 -1.77
C THR A 77 -8.44 1.30 -2.02
N ARG A 78 -9.31 0.45 -2.60
CA ARG A 78 -9.03 -0.98 -2.84
C ARG A 78 -8.39 -1.65 -1.62
N PRO A 79 -9.05 -1.63 -0.45
CA PRO A 79 -8.46 -2.11 0.78
C PRO A 79 -8.24 -3.62 0.71
N GLN A 80 -7.11 -4.08 1.24
CA GLN A 80 -6.78 -5.49 1.32
C GLN A 80 -6.11 -5.81 2.65
N LEU A 81 -6.45 -6.97 3.21
CA LEU A 81 -5.80 -7.50 4.39
C LEU A 81 -4.49 -8.17 4.02
N VAL A 82 -3.41 -7.83 4.73
CA VAL A 82 -2.11 -8.48 4.67
C VAL A 82 -1.76 -8.99 6.06
N SER A 83 -1.32 -10.24 6.20
CA SER A 83 -0.98 -10.82 7.49
C SER A 83 0.51 -10.77 7.78
N ALA A 84 0.90 -10.21 8.92
CA ALA A 84 2.23 -10.36 9.51
C ALA A 84 2.22 -11.48 10.57
N ALA A 85 3.37 -12.08 10.85
CA ALA A 85 3.45 -13.17 11.81
C ALA A 85 3.04 -12.72 13.22
N ASP A 86 3.54 -11.57 13.64
CA ASP A 86 3.40 -11.01 14.98
C ASP A 86 3.48 -9.47 14.98
N ALA A 87 3.26 -8.84 16.13
CA ALA A 87 3.34 -7.39 16.30
C ALA A 87 4.74 -6.84 15.99
N ARG A 88 5.80 -7.61 16.30
CA ARG A 88 7.17 -7.20 16.01
C ARG A 88 7.41 -7.08 14.50
N ARG A 89 6.89 -8.02 13.70
CA ARG A 89 6.98 -7.95 12.25
C ARG A 89 6.24 -6.72 11.70
N ILE A 90 5.08 -6.38 12.27
CA ILE A 90 4.36 -5.14 11.92
C ILE A 90 5.25 -3.92 12.19
N GLY A 91 5.87 -3.85 13.38
CA GLY A 91 6.77 -2.76 13.75
C GLY A 91 7.92 -2.59 12.76
N VAL A 92 8.58 -3.68 12.36
CA VAL A 92 9.64 -3.64 11.34
C VAL A 92 9.14 -3.13 10.00
N LEU A 93 7.97 -3.61 9.54
CA LEU A 93 7.40 -3.20 8.25
C LEU A 93 7.08 -1.70 8.20
N ILE A 94 6.57 -1.13 9.29
CA ILE A 94 6.28 0.30 9.40
C ILE A 94 7.58 1.11 9.50
N ALA A 95 8.50 0.72 10.39
CA ALA A 95 9.76 1.42 10.61
C ALA A 95 10.64 1.48 9.35
N THR A 96 10.60 0.42 8.53
CA THR A 96 11.38 0.32 7.27
C THR A 96 10.63 0.86 6.04
N ASN A 97 9.48 1.53 6.24
CA ASN A 97 8.66 2.07 5.15
C ASN A 97 8.19 1.00 4.13
N GLN A 98 8.04 -0.24 4.58
CA GLN A 98 7.50 -1.33 3.75
C GLN A 98 5.96 -1.38 3.81
N GLN A 99 5.35 -0.82 4.87
CA GLN A 99 3.92 -0.71 5.04
C GLN A 99 3.55 0.66 5.62
N ASP A 100 2.43 1.19 5.17
CA ASP A 100 1.98 2.53 5.56
C ASP A 100 0.99 2.49 6.73
N VAL A 101 0.19 1.42 6.81
CA VAL A 101 -0.89 1.27 7.79
C VAL A 101 -0.97 -0.14 8.36
N ALA A 102 -1.39 -0.25 9.62
CA ALA A 102 -1.62 -1.54 10.28
C ALA A 102 -2.69 -1.42 11.37
N ILE A 103 -3.30 -2.55 11.72
CA ILE A 103 -4.09 -2.69 12.96
C ILE A 103 -3.29 -3.54 13.93
N MET A 104 -3.11 -3.06 15.14
CA MET A 104 -2.37 -3.75 16.20
C MET A 104 -2.94 -3.43 17.58
N GLN A 105 -2.54 -4.19 18.59
CA GLN A 105 -2.92 -3.91 19.97
C GLN A 105 -2.39 -2.54 20.41
N ALA A 106 -3.17 -1.82 21.19
CA ALA A 106 -2.82 -0.48 21.67
C ALA A 106 -1.52 -0.49 22.48
N ASP A 107 -1.35 -1.47 23.38
CA ASP A 107 -0.14 -1.62 24.18
C ASP A 107 1.10 -1.90 23.31
N SER A 108 0.94 -2.69 22.24
CA SER A 108 2.02 -2.94 21.28
C SER A 108 2.36 -1.69 20.46
N ALA A 109 1.37 -0.89 20.09
CA ALA A 109 1.61 0.38 19.40
C ALA A 109 2.35 1.38 20.31
N GLU A 110 1.97 1.47 21.58
CA GLU A 110 2.67 2.29 22.56
C GLU A 110 4.11 1.82 22.79
N ALA A 111 4.30 0.51 22.99
CA ALA A 111 5.64 -0.06 23.19
C ALA A 111 6.54 0.17 21.97
N LEU A 112 6.00 0.04 20.77
CA LEU A 112 6.72 0.33 19.53
C LEU A 112 7.07 1.83 19.40
N PHE A 113 6.13 2.72 19.69
CA PHE A 113 6.33 4.16 19.63
C PHE A 113 7.38 4.65 20.62
N LEU A 114 7.43 4.04 21.80
CA LEU A 114 8.38 4.36 22.88
C LEU A 114 9.68 3.55 22.82
N ALA A 115 9.88 2.73 21.78
CA ALA A 115 11.00 1.80 21.66
C ALA A 115 11.21 0.93 22.91
N LYS A 116 10.12 0.48 23.54
CA LYS A 116 10.13 -0.44 24.69
C LYS A 116 10.16 -1.91 24.22
N PRO A 117 10.58 -2.86 25.07
CA PRO A 117 10.46 -4.27 24.74
C PRO A 117 9.01 -4.66 24.35
N PRO A 118 8.80 -5.49 23.32
CA PRO A 118 9.79 -6.24 22.52
C PRO A 118 10.35 -5.47 21.30
N PHE A 119 10.20 -4.16 21.23
CA PHE A 119 10.57 -3.33 20.08
C PHE A 119 11.81 -2.45 20.31
N ALA A 120 12.54 -2.65 21.41
CA ALA A 120 13.66 -1.79 21.82
C ALA A 120 14.79 -1.68 20.79
N ASP A 121 14.92 -2.62 19.89
CA ASP A 121 15.89 -2.64 18.79
C ASP A 121 15.35 -2.07 17.46
N ILE A 122 14.07 -1.70 17.43
CA ILE A 122 13.47 -1.01 16.30
C ILE A 122 13.63 0.48 16.54
N HIS A 123 14.67 1.06 15.94
CA HIS A 123 14.88 2.50 16.03
C HIS A 123 13.76 3.26 15.35
N GLU A 124 13.15 4.19 16.12
CA GLU A 124 12.19 5.19 15.63
C GLU A 124 11.14 4.65 14.65
N ALA A 125 10.14 3.94 15.16
CA ALA A 125 8.92 3.70 14.41
C ALA A 125 7.98 4.90 14.57
N PRO A 126 7.99 5.86 13.65
CA PRO A 126 7.13 7.02 13.76
C PRO A 126 5.70 6.58 13.50
N LEU A 127 4.93 6.39 14.58
CA LEU A 127 3.53 6.00 14.51
C LEU A 127 2.60 7.19 14.74
N ARG A 128 1.43 7.11 14.12
CA ARG A 128 0.27 7.94 14.40
C ARG A 128 -0.97 7.07 14.41
N ILE A 129 -1.95 7.39 15.24
CA ILE A 129 -3.23 6.70 15.29
C ILE A 129 -4.24 7.39 14.38
N ILE A 130 -4.96 6.58 13.61
CA ILE A 130 -6.11 7.02 12.80
C ILE A 130 -7.39 6.88 13.63
N VAL A 131 -7.63 5.69 14.20
CA VAL A 131 -8.84 5.34 14.96
C VAL A 131 -8.47 4.36 16.06
N SER A 132 -9.14 4.46 17.20
CA SER A 132 -9.08 3.47 18.29
C SER A 132 -10.30 2.54 18.28
N PHE A 133 -10.07 1.23 18.52
CA PHE A 133 -11.07 0.17 18.60
C PHE A 133 -10.99 -0.55 19.95
N GLY A 134 -11.04 0.20 21.03
CA GLY A 134 -10.85 -0.34 22.38
C GLY A 134 -9.40 -0.82 22.59
N SER A 135 -9.19 -2.14 22.62
CA SER A 135 -7.85 -2.72 22.81
C SER A 135 -6.93 -2.69 21.57
N HIS A 136 -7.47 -2.32 20.42
CA HIS A 136 -6.73 -2.24 19.16
C HIS A 136 -6.76 -0.82 18.61
N VAL A 137 -5.73 -0.49 17.82
CA VAL A 137 -5.60 0.81 17.15
C VAL A 137 -5.27 0.63 15.68
N PHE A 138 -5.86 1.47 14.84
CA PHE A 138 -5.47 1.59 13.45
C PHE A 138 -4.38 2.66 13.36
N VAL A 139 -3.18 2.23 13.08
CA VAL A 139 -1.98 3.07 13.03
C VAL A 139 -1.53 3.32 11.61
N CYS A 140 -0.85 4.44 11.42
CA CYS A 140 -0.20 4.79 10.16
C CYS A 140 1.15 5.45 10.42
N ARG A 141 1.90 5.64 9.36
CA ARG A 141 3.08 6.49 9.34
C ARG A 141 2.69 7.99 9.35
N PRO A 142 3.53 8.90 9.85
CA PRO A 142 3.23 10.34 9.87
C PRO A 142 3.13 10.97 8.48
N ASP A 143 3.84 10.41 7.50
CA ASP A 143 3.86 10.84 6.11
C ASP A 143 2.69 10.28 5.27
N PHE A 144 1.82 9.46 5.87
CA PHE A 144 0.59 9.07 5.24
C PHE A 144 -0.34 10.27 5.05
N MET A 145 -1.00 10.41 3.90
CA MET A 145 -1.73 11.62 3.52
C MET A 145 -2.86 11.95 4.52
N ALA A 146 -2.92 13.21 4.97
CA ALA A 146 -3.90 13.63 5.96
C ALA A 146 -5.34 13.51 5.46
N ARG A 147 -5.58 13.81 4.19
CA ARG A 147 -6.87 13.60 3.55
C ARG A 147 -7.33 12.14 3.63
N HIS A 148 -6.41 11.19 3.44
CA HIS A 148 -6.74 9.76 3.51
C HIS A 148 -7.09 9.36 4.95
N THR A 149 -6.31 9.78 5.95
CA THR A 149 -6.62 9.48 7.34
C THR A 149 -7.93 10.12 7.81
N TYR A 150 -8.27 11.31 7.32
CA TYR A 150 -9.57 11.94 7.58
C TYR A 150 -10.71 11.07 7.04
N LEU A 151 -10.65 10.65 5.78
CA LEU A 151 -11.68 9.81 5.16
C LEU A 151 -11.79 8.44 5.81
N LEU A 152 -10.67 7.83 6.21
CA LEU A 152 -10.67 6.56 6.95
C LEU A 152 -11.36 6.72 8.31
N ALA A 153 -10.99 7.75 9.08
CA ALA A 153 -11.60 8.03 10.38
C ALA A 153 -13.12 8.29 10.23
N GLN A 154 -13.51 9.12 9.28
CA GLN A 154 -14.90 9.43 8.99
C GLN A 154 -15.71 8.18 8.63
N THR A 155 -15.21 7.37 7.68
CA THR A 155 -15.93 6.19 7.22
C THR A 155 -16.08 5.14 8.31
N LEU A 156 -15.00 4.85 9.05
CA LEU A 156 -15.03 3.85 10.12
C LEU A 156 -15.89 4.30 11.30
N SER A 157 -15.90 5.60 11.63
CA SER A 157 -16.79 6.13 12.68
C SER A 157 -18.26 6.12 12.27
N ALA A 158 -18.57 6.42 11.00
CA ALA A 158 -19.93 6.41 10.49
C ALA A 158 -20.54 4.99 10.42
N HIS A 159 -19.72 3.95 10.35
CA HIS A 159 -20.14 2.55 10.24
C HIS A 159 -19.62 1.69 11.41
N GLY A 160 -19.41 2.32 12.57
CA GLY A 160 -18.89 1.67 13.76
C GLY A 160 -19.77 0.54 14.33
N ASP A 161 -21.07 0.57 14.04
CA ASP A 161 -22.06 -0.46 14.39
C ASP A 161 -21.84 -1.81 13.69
N THR A 162 -21.17 -1.80 12.55
CA THR A 162 -20.84 -3.01 11.78
C THR A 162 -19.47 -3.60 12.14
N LEU A 163 -18.72 -2.92 13.00
CA LEU A 163 -17.40 -3.34 13.43
C LEU A 163 -17.46 -4.13 14.76
N PRO A 164 -16.55 -5.08 14.99
CA PRO A 164 -16.47 -5.81 16.27
C PRO A 164 -16.22 -4.91 17.49
N ALA A 165 -15.68 -3.72 17.28
CA ALA A 165 -15.49 -2.68 18.27
C ALA A 165 -15.72 -1.30 17.64
N ALA A 166 -16.36 -0.40 18.37
CA ALA A 166 -16.65 0.94 17.88
C ALA A 166 -15.37 1.71 17.55
N ALA A 167 -15.41 2.42 16.42
CA ALA A 167 -14.35 3.32 16.00
C ALA A 167 -14.47 4.64 16.78
N THR A 168 -13.48 4.96 17.60
CA THR A 168 -13.46 6.13 18.47
C THR A 168 -12.24 7.01 18.21
N ALA A 169 -12.26 8.22 18.75
CA ALA A 169 -11.12 9.13 18.67
C ALA A 169 -9.84 8.48 19.22
N PRO A 170 -8.69 8.76 18.59
CA PRO A 170 -7.39 8.32 19.10
C PRO A 170 -7.17 8.75 20.56
N ASN A 171 -6.72 7.82 21.37
CA ASN A 171 -6.36 8.07 22.77
C ASN A 171 -5.03 7.36 23.11
N GLY A 172 -4.39 7.77 24.21
CA GLY A 172 -3.12 7.19 24.67
C GLY A 172 -1.89 8.00 24.30
N VAL A 173 -0.72 7.34 24.40
CA VAL A 173 0.60 7.98 24.25
C VAL A 173 0.95 8.24 22.78
N VAL A 174 0.53 7.35 21.88
CA VAL A 174 0.77 7.52 20.46
C VAL A 174 -0.13 8.64 19.92
N PRO A 175 0.44 9.70 19.32
CA PRO A 175 -0.36 10.84 18.90
C PRO A 175 -1.27 10.50 17.70
N ALA A 176 -2.41 11.20 17.62
CA ALA A 176 -3.29 11.12 16.47
C ALA A 176 -2.60 11.63 15.20
N HIS A 177 -2.96 11.04 14.06
CA HIS A 177 -2.58 11.61 12.77
C HIS A 177 -3.37 12.91 12.52
N ARG A 178 -2.74 13.92 11.90
CA ARG A 178 -3.35 15.24 11.68
C ARG A 178 -4.72 15.19 10.99
N GLY A 179 -4.92 14.28 10.01
CA GLY A 179 -6.21 14.14 9.34
C GLY A 179 -7.26 13.50 10.23
N ALA A 180 -6.89 12.49 11.02
CA ALA A 180 -7.79 11.88 12.00
C ALA A 180 -8.15 12.88 13.12
N HIS A 181 -7.16 13.64 13.61
CA HIS A 181 -7.40 14.71 14.58
C HIS A 181 -8.42 15.73 14.05
N ALA A 182 -8.23 16.22 12.83
CA ALA A 182 -9.14 17.17 12.20
C ALA A 182 -10.58 16.64 12.14
N PHE A 183 -10.75 15.35 11.75
CA PHE A 183 -12.08 14.74 11.73
C PHE A 183 -12.72 14.71 13.12
N PHE A 184 -12.03 14.20 14.13
CA PHE A 184 -12.58 14.08 15.49
C PHE A 184 -12.74 15.42 16.20
N ALA A 185 -12.01 16.46 15.80
CA ALA A 185 -12.18 17.83 16.26
C ALA A 185 -13.34 18.57 15.55
N GLY A 186 -13.98 17.95 14.54
CA GLY A 186 -15.02 18.60 13.74
C GLY A 186 -14.49 19.66 12.77
N GLU A 187 -13.20 19.60 12.45
CA GLU A 187 -12.55 20.49 11.49
C GLU A 187 -12.79 20.02 10.04
N GLY A 188 -12.56 20.90 9.09
CA GLY A 188 -12.63 20.54 7.66
C GLY A 188 -11.53 19.58 7.25
N MET A 189 -11.79 18.86 6.13
CA MET A 189 -10.79 17.92 5.57
C MET A 189 -9.52 18.67 5.18
N PRO A 190 -8.33 18.25 5.68
CA PRO A 190 -7.06 18.90 5.34
C PRO A 190 -6.76 18.81 3.84
N ASN A 191 -6.18 19.88 3.31
CA ASN A 191 -5.51 19.87 2.01
C ASN A 191 -4.08 19.38 2.23
N ASP A 192 -3.70 18.29 1.55
CA ASP A 192 -2.32 17.77 1.56
C ASP A 192 -1.43 18.56 0.62
#